data_43b9f8c070d977b0a876c677e9bd5404
#
_entry.id   43b9f8c070d977b0a876c677e9bd5404
#
_cell.length_a   1.000
_cell.length_b   1.000
_cell.length_c   1.000
_cell.angle_alpha   90.00
_cell.angle_beta   90.00
_cell.angle_gamma   90.00
#
_symmetry.space_group_name_H-M   'P 1'
#
loop_
_entity.id
_entity.type
_entity.pdbx_description
1 polymer ?
#
loop_
_entity_poly.entity_id
_entity_poly.type
_entity_poly.pdbx_seq_one_letter_code
_entity_poly.pdbx_strand_id
1 'polypeptide(L)'
;MKPKPDHQRFVNVWDALEDTPGKAANMTMRSDLLIALRQRIGTWKVTQAEAARRLRITQPRLNDLLRGRITKFSLDALIKLADRADIHVRLRIDKAA
;
A
#
# COMPACT_ATOMS: atom_id res chain seq x y z
N MET A 1 -27.21 8.19 1.26
CA MET A 1 -27.04 8.61 1.22
C MET A 1 -26.72 8.56 1.37
N LYS A 2 -26.57 8.09 1.23
CA LYS A 2 -26.30 8.21 1.22
C LYS A 2 -25.90 8.35 1.41
N PRO A 3 -25.96 8.05 1.43
CA PRO A 3 -25.52 8.27 1.49
C PRO A 3 -25.02 8.16 1.62
N LYS A 4 -24.71 7.88 1.65
CA LYS A 4 -24.22 8.04 1.54
C LYS A 4 -23.82 8.07 1.93
N PRO A 5 -23.90 7.86 2.17
CA PRO A 5 -23.53 8.03 2.31
C PRO A 5 -22.87 8.08 2.47
N ASP A 6 -22.79 7.98 2.66
CA ASP A 6 -22.31 8.30 2.55
C ASP A 6 -21.37 8.33 2.72
N HIS A 7 -21.03 8.15 2.94
CA HIS A 7 -20.42 8.25 2.80
C HIS A 7 -19.79 8.00 3.52
N GLN A 8 -19.71 7.94 3.96
CA GLN A 8 -19.64 7.75 4.51
C GLN A 8 -19.54 7.06 5.17
N ARG A 9 -19.69 6.75 5.36
CA ARG A 9 -19.99 6.12 5.66
C ARG A 9 -19.89 5.30 5.94
N PHE A 10 -19.63 4.94 5.89
CA PHE A 10 -19.92 4.38 5.55
C PHE A 10 -19.64 3.36 5.63
N VAL A 11 -18.98 3.24 6.67
CA VAL A 11 -19.01 2.19 6.20
C VAL A 11 -19.90 1.60 5.68
N ASN A 12 -19.88 0.66 5.40
CA ASN A 12 -21.19 0.73 5.10
C ASN A 12 -21.47 -0.12 3.88
N VAL A 13 -22.66 -0.06 3.38
CA VAL A 13 -23.06 -0.85 2.23
C VAL A 13 -22.12 -0.62 1.06
N TRP A 14 -21.60 0.57 0.94
CA TRP A 14 -20.68 0.90 -0.15
C TRP A 14 -19.38 0.14 -0.05
N ASP A 15 -18.89 -0.11 1.14
CA ASP A 15 -17.69 -0.91 1.31
C ASP A 15 -17.93 -2.34 0.82
N ALA A 16 -19.10 -2.88 1.09
CA ALA A 16 -19.43 -4.22 0.60
C ALA A 16 -19.55 -4.25 -0.92
N LEU A 17 -20.10 -3.18 -1.50
CA LEU A 17 -20.21 -3.06 -2.95
C LEU A 17 -18.88 -2.82 -3.61
N GLU A 18 -17.93 -2.31 -2.88
CA GLU A 18 -16.60 -2.07 -3.41
C GLU A 18 -15.72 -3.30 -3.39
N ASP A 19 -16.24 -4.43 -2.97
CA ASP A 19 -15.63 -5.68 -3.34
C ASP A 19 -15.84 -5.88 -4.83
N THR A 20 -15.60 -4.86 -5.55
CA THR A 20 -15.84 -4.62 -6.92
C THR A 20 -14.49 -4.28 -7.54
N PRO A 21 -14.46 -4.01 -8.81
CA PRO A 21 -13.20 -3.77 -9.51
C PRO A 21 -12.33 -2.67 -8.90
N GLY A 22 -12.93 -1.63 -8.34
CA GLY A 22 -12.14 -0.55 -7.76
C GLY A 22 -11.33 -0.99 -6.54
N LYS A 23 -11.94 -1.77 -5.67
CA LYS A 23 -11.25 -2.27 -4.49
C LYS A 23 -10.21 -3.32 -4.87
N ALA A 24 -10.53 -4.16 -5.84
CA ALA A 24 -9.58 -5.15 -6.33
C ALA A 24 -8.37 -4.48 -6.96
N ALA A 25 -8.56 -3.42 -7.74
CA ALA A 25 -7.47 -2.67 -8.34
C ALA A 25 -6.58 -2.04 -7.26
N ASN A 26 -7.19 -1.47 -6.23
CA ASN A 26 -6.43 -0.89 -5.11
C ASN A 26 -5.58 -1.96 -4.42
N MET A 27 -6.15 -3.14 -4.19
CA MET A 27 -5.43 -4.23 -3.54
C MET A 27 -4.29 -4.73 -4.42
N THR A 28 -4.49 -4.82 -5.73
CA THR A 28 -3.45 -5.22 -6.65
C THR A 28 -2.29 -4.24 -6.64
N MET A 29 -2.59 -2.94 -6.65
CA MET A 29 -1.55 -1.91 -6.61
C MET A 29 -0.77 -1.98 -5.30
N ARG A 30 -1.45 -2.19 -4.18
CA ARG A 30 -0.79 -2.34 -2.89
C ARG A 30 0.11 -3.57 -2.87
N SER A 31 -0.37 -4.68 -3.43
CA SER A 31 0.44 -5.90 -3.51
C SER A 31 1.70 -5.67 -4.33
N ASP A 32 1.58 -5.03 -5.47
CA ASP A 32 2.73 -4.77 -6.32
C ASP A 32 3.77 -3.89 -5.63
N LEU A 33 3.30 -2.84 -4.94
CA LEU A 33 4.20 -1.95 -4.19
C LEU A 33 4.86 -2.68 -3.03
N LEU A 34 4.11 -3.51 -2.33
CA LEU A 34 4.64 -4.28 -1.21
C LEU A 34 5.74 -5.22 -1.67
N ILE A 35 5.53 -5.92 -2.77
CA ILE A 35 6.52 -6.83 -3.33
C ILE A 35 7.78 -6.05 -3.73
N ALA A 36 7.61 -4.94 -4.44
CA ALA A 36 8.73 -4.12 -4.87
C ALA A 36 9.53 -3.59 -3.66
N LEU A 37 8.83 -3.15 -2.62
CA LEU A 37 9.48 -2.67 -1.41
C LEU A 37 10.28 -3.77 -0.71
N ARG A 38 9.70 -4.94 -0.58
CA ARG A 38 10.38 -6.06 0.06
C ARG A 38 11.63 -6.46 -0.71
N GLN A 39 11.55 -6.50 -2.03
CA GLN A 39 12.71 -6.80 -2.87
C GLN A 39 13.79 -5.73 -2.71
N ARG A 40 13.40 -4.48 -2.73
CA ARG A 40 14.36 -3.38 -2.59
C ARG A 40 15.06 -3.42 -1.25
N ILE A 41 14.31 -3.60 -0.18
CA ILE A 41 14.89 -3.68 1.17
C ILE A 41 15.86 -4.85 1.25
N GLY A 42 15.53 -5.99 0.64
CA GLY A 42 16.41 -7.14 0.61
C GLY A 42 17.76 -6.85 -0.04
N THR A 43 17.81 -5.93 -0.99
CA THR A 43 19.07 -5.60 -1.66
C THR A 43 19.99 -4.75 -0.79
N TRP A 44 19.47 -4.11 0.25
CA TRP A 44 20.28 -3.22 1.09
C TRP A 44 21.25 -3.99 1.97
N LYS A 45 20.89 -5.22 2.36
CA LYS A 45 21.72 -6.07 3.22
C LYS A 45 22.13 -5.34 4.50
N VAL A 46 21.14 -4.75 5.16
CA VAL A 46 21.31 -4.01 6.40
C VAL A 46 20.43 -4.62 7.48
N THR A 47 20.65 -4.21 8.71
CA THR A 47 19.80 -4.64 9.81
C THR A 47 18.39 -4.07 9.65
N GLN A 48 17.42 -4.68 10.33
CA GLN A 48 16.06 -4.13 10.33
C GLN A 48 16.03 -2.73 10.92
N ALA A 49 16.84 -2.46 11.94
CA ALA A 49 16.93 -1.14 12.52
C ALA A 49 17.37 -0.10 11.47
N GLU A 50 18.36 -0.43 10.68
CA GLU A 50 18.85 0.48 9.65
C GLU A 50 17.82 0.65 8.54
N ALA A 51 17.17 -0.44 8.12
CA ALA A 51 16.15 -0.37 7.08
C ALA A 51 14.97 0.51 7.55
N ALA A 52 14.53 0.32 8.79
CA ALA A 52 13.45 1.13 9.35
C ALA A 52 13.84 2.60 9.38
N ARG A 53 15.08 2.89 9.74
CA ARG A 53 15.60 4.26 9.77
C ARG A 53 15.55 4.89 8.37
N ARG A 54 15.99 4.16 7.36
CA ARG A 54 15.97 4.65 5.97
C ARG A 54 14.56 4.94 5.49
N LEU A 55 13.62 4.10 5.89
CA LEU A 55 12.22 4.25 5.51
C LEU A 55 11.47 5.22 6.42
N ARG A 56 12.11 5.67 7.51
CA ARG A 56 11.51 6.58 8.49
C ARG A 56 10.26 5.98 9.12
N ILE A 57 10.33 4.71 9.45
CA ILE A 57 9.26 4.01 10.14
C ILE A 57 9.83 3.27 11.35
N THR A 58 8.96 2.83 12.24
CA THR A 58 9.37 2.03 13.39
C THR A 58 9.72 0.61 12.96
N GLN A 59 10.48 -0.09 13.79
CA GLN A 59 10.79 -1.49 13.50
C GLN A 59 9.55 -2.37 13.47
N PRO A 60 8.57 -2.23 14.39
CA PRO A 60 7.33 -2.99 14.27
C PRO A 60 6.60 -2.74 12.95
N ARG A 61 6.61 -1.50 12.46
CA ARG A 61 6.01 -1.16 11.19
C ARG A 61 6.75 -1.83 10.04
N LEU A 62 8.09 -1.82 10.09
CA LEU A 62 8.90 -2.53 9.11
C LEU A 62 8.60 -4.03 9.13
N ASN A 63 8.46 -4.59 10.32
CA ASN A 63 8.15 -6.01 10.46
C ASN A 63 6.83 -6.35 9.78
N ASP A 64 5.81 -5.50 9.95
CA ASP A 64 4.54 -5.69 9.24
C ASP A 64 4.72 -5.67 7.73
N LEU A 65 5.55 -4.75 7.25
CA LEU A 65 5.85 -4.64 5.82
C LEU A 65 6.52 -5.92 5.30
N LEU A 66 7.54 -6.37 6.01
CA LEU A 66 8.31 -7.55 5.58
C LEU A 66 7.50 -8.84 5.67
N ARG A 67 6.52 -8.90 6.56
CA ARG A 67 5.63 -10.04 6.66
C ARG A 67 4.50 -9.99 5.65
N GLY A 68 4.42 -8.95 4.86
CA GLY A 68 3.39 -8.84 3.84
C GLY A 68 2.00 -8.55 4.38
N ARG A 69 1.91 -7.88 5.52
CA ARG A 69 0.62 -7.54 6.13
C ARG A 69 -0.02 -6.36 5.40
N ILE A 70 -0.49 -6.64 4.21
CA ILE A 70 -0.96 -5.62 3.27
C ILE A 70 -2.11 -4.78 3.82
N THR A 71 -2.94 -5.36 4.67
CA THR A 71 -4.08 -4.63 5.24
C THR A 71 -3.66 -3.52 6.19
N LYS A 72 -2.42 -3.52 6.63
CA LYS A 72 -1.90 -2.50 7.53
C LYS A 72 -1.31 -1.30 6.81
N PHE A 73 -1.33 -1.32 5.48
CA PHE A 73 -0.74 -0.25 4.67
C PHE A 73 -1.75 0.22 3.64
N SER A 74 -2.04 1.51 3.65
CA SER A 74 -2.81 2.12 2.57
C SER A 74 -1.94 2.25 1.33
N LEU A 75 -2.58 2.42 0.19
CA LEU A 75 -1.85 2.68 -1.05
C LEU A 75 -0.96 3.91 -0.90
N ASP A 76 -1.50 4.97 -0.30
CA ASP A 76 -0.75 6.21 -0.08
C ASP A 76 0.49 5.97 0.78
N ALA A 77 0.34 5.20 1.86
CA ALA A 77 1.47 4.89 2.72
C ALA A 77 2.56 4.12 1.97
N LEU A 78 2.17 3.17 1.13
CA LEU A 78 3.12 2.38 0.36
C LEU A 78 3.84 3.23 -0.69
N ILE A 79 3.13 4.18 -1.32
CA ILE A 79 3.76 5.09 -2.27
C ILE A 79 4.82 5.95 -1.56
N LYS A 80 4.52 6.43 -0.36
CA LYS A 80 5.51 7.20 0.41
C LYS A 80 6.73 6.37 0.76
N LEU A 81 6.53 5.12 1.15
CA LEU A 81 7.64 4.23 1.45
C LEU A 81 8.47 3.93 0.21
N ALA A 82 7.81 3.74 -0.93
CA ALA A 82 8.50 3.52 -2.19
C ALA A 82 9.42 4.69 -2.53
N ASP A 83 8.94 5.92 -2.34
CA ASP A 83 9.76 7.11 -2.57
C ASP A 83 11.00 7.10 -1.67
N ARG A 84 10.84 6.75 -0.40
CA ARG A 84 11.97 6.69 0.54
C ARG A 84 12.93 5.56 0.22
N ALA A 85 12.48 4.55 -0.51
CA ALA A 85 13.31 3.42 -0.91
C ALA A 85 13.90 3.62 -2.31
N ASP A 86 13.78 4.80 -2.88
CA ASP A 86 14.25 5.12 -4.23
C ASP A 86 13.59 4.25 -5.30
N ILE A 87 12.32 3.96 -5.10
CA ILE A 87 11.51 3.27 -6.09
C ILE A 87 10.65 4.31 -6.80
N HIS A 88 10.80 4.38 -8.12
CA HIS A 88 9.98 5.29 -8.91
C HIS A 88 8.66 4.61 -9.25
N VAL A 89 7.57 5.20 -8.78
CA VAL A 89 6.23 4.71 -9.07
C VAL A 89 5.66 5.52 -10.21
N ARG A 90 5.26 4.83 -11.28
CA ARG A 90 4.65 5.48 -12.44
C ARG A 90 3.20 5.10 -12.52
N LEU A 91 2.38 6.08 -12.83
CA LEU A 91 0.96 5.84 -13.07
C LEU A 91 0.73 5.74 -14.57
N ARG A 92 0.09 4.66 -14.96
CA ARG A 92 -0.34 4.47 -16.33
C ARG A 92 -1.85 4.34 -16.35
N ILE A 93 -2.50 5.10 -17.20
CA ILE A 93 -3.95 5.06 -17.32
C ILE A 93 -4.29 4.61 -18.73
N ASP A 94 -5.00 3.49 -18.81
CA ASP A 94 -5.47 2.96 -20.08
C ASP A 94 -6.99 3.15 -20.15
N LYS A 95 -7.48 3.50 -21.34
CA LYS A 95 -8.91 3.58 -21.53
C LYS A 95 -9.50 2.18 -21.57
N ALA A 96 -10.59 1.99 -20.86
CA ALA A 96 -11.37 0.79 -20.98
C ALA A 96 -11.99 0.74 -22.38
N ALA A 97 -11.97 -0.44 -22.97
CA ALA A 97 -12.49 -0.63 -24.34
C ALA A 97 -13.99 -0.39 -24.42
#